data_62bd3ed1c6802a308f2598f92dc71227
#
_entry.id   62bd3ed1c6802a308f2598f92dc71227
#
_cell.length_a   1.000
_cell.length_b   1.000
_cell.length_c   1.000
_cell.angle_alpha   90.00
_cell.angle_beta   90.00
_cell.angle_gamma   90.00
#
_symmetry.space_group_name_H-M   'P 1'
#
loop_
_entity.id
_entity.type
_entity.pdbx_description
1 polymer ?
#
loop_
_entity_poly.entity_id
_entity_poly.type
_entity_poly.pdbx_seq_one_letter_code
_entity_poly.pdbx_strand_id
1 'polypeptide(L)'
;MENFIAVVKSTDGNLDKYQDFAVEADAVSHVATYGGFVAPDPGGSTSYWVVDAEAETVVNNQDQADADALASSWANLRMERNALLVSSDWTQASDSPLTDEVKATWVTYRQELRDFPESADPADPTWPTPPE
;
A
#
# COMPACT_ATOMS: atom_id res chain seq x y z
N MET A 1 10.49 22.04 -12.23
CA MET A 1 11.69 21.57 -12.93
C MET A 1 11.44 20.12 -13.26
N GLU A 2 11.66 19.72 -14.49
CA GLU A 2 11.64 18.31 -14.85
C GLU A 2 12.95 17.69 -14.37
N ASN A 3 12.87 16.59 -13.63
CA ASN A 3 14.01 15.77 -13.30
C ASN A 3 14.20 14.71 -14.39
N PHE A 4 15.44 14.28 -14.57
CA PHE A 4 15.79 13.24 -15.54
C PHE A 4 16.35 12.04 -14.80
N ILE A 5 16.10 10.86 -15.33
CA ILE A 5 16.69 9.62 -14.84
C ILE A 5 17.58 9.00 -15.94
N ALA A 6 18.73 8.53 -15.53
CA ALA A 6 19.54 7.63 -16.34
C ALA A 6 19.16 6.20 -16.01
N VAL A 7 18.64 5.46 -16.97
CA VAL A 7 18.39 4.02 -16.88
C VAL A 7 19.60 3.32 -17.48
N VAL A 8 20.35 2.61 -16.64
CA VAL A 8 21.61 1.97 -17.05
C VAL A 8 21.49 0.46 -17.06
N LYS A 9 22.33 -0.19 -17.87
CA LYS A 9 22.45 -1.65 -17.89
C LYS A 9 23.17 -2.14 -16.65
N SER A 10 22.59 -3.13 -15.99
CA SER A 10 23.30 -3.90 -14.98
C SER A 10 24.33 -4.84 -15.62
N THR A 11 25.13 -5.50 -14.79
CA THR A 11 26.15 -6.45 -15.25
C THR A 11 25.58 -7.70 -15.94
N ASP A 12 24.32 -8.01 -15.75
CA ASP A 12 23.57 -9.08 -16.42
C ASP A 12 22.88 -8.63 -17.71
N GLY A 13 22.99 -7.34 -18.07
CA GLY A 13 22.44 -6.77 -19.30
C GLY A 13 21.01 -6.23 -19.17
N ASN A 14 20.38 -6.34 -18.00
CA ASN A 14 19.05 -5.81 -17.73
C ASN A 14 19.11 -4.30 -17.41
N LEU A 15 18.07 -3.57 -17.78
CA LEU A 15 17.90 -2.16 -17.44
C LEU A 15 17.16 -2.06 -16.10
N ASP A 16 17.89 -2.10 -14.98
CA ASP A 16 17.30 -2.14 -13.65
C ASP A 16 17.91 -1.16 -12.65
N LYS A 17 18.86 -0.35 -13.09
CA LYS A 17 19.48 0.69 -12.25
C LYS A 17 19.09 2.06 -12.73
N TYR A 18 18.68 2.88 -11.77
CA TYR A 18 18.25 4.25 -12.00
C TYR A 18 19.15 5.21 -11.22
N GLN A 19 19.43 6.35 -11.83
CA GLN A 19 20.07 7.46 -11.14
C GLN A 19 19.40 8.76 -11.55
N ASP A 20 19.03 9.56 -10.54
CA ASP A 20 18.36 10.83 -10.74
C ASP A 20 19.35 11.93 -11.07
N PHE A 21 18.95 12.82 -11.97
CA PHE A 21 19.71 14.01 -12.35
C PHE A 21 18.78 15.21 -12.45
N ALA A 22 19.22 16.33 -11.90
CA ALA A 22 18.52 17.60 -12.04
C ALA A 22 18.78 18.28 -13.40
N VAL A 23 19.79 17.80 -14.14
CA VAL A 23 20.22 18.35 -15.44
C VAL A 23 20.35 17.20 -16.42
N GLU A 24 19.66 17.31 -17.56
CA GLU A 24 19.65 16.28 -18.61
C GLU A 24 21.06 15.97 -19.15
N ALA A 25 21.91 16.98 -19.31
CA ALA A 25 23.28 16.81 -19.80
C ALA A 25 24.13 15.90 -18.90
N ASP A 26 23.90 15.91 -17.59
CA ASP A 26 24.58 15.05 -16.63
C ASP A 26 24.08 13.60 -16.75
N ALA A 27 22.79 13.39 -16.95
CA ALA A 27 22.20 12.08 -17.22
C ALA A 27 22.74 11.48 -18.53
N VAL A 28 22.82 12.29 -19.59
CA VAL A 28 23.39 11.89 -20.89
C VAL A 28 24.86 11.50 -20.75
N SER A 29 25.63 12.25 -20.00
CA SER A 29 27.06 11.93 -19.73
C SER A 29 27.22 10.63 -18.95
N HIS A 30 26.32 10.38 -18.03
CA HIS A 30 26.29 9.13 -17.25
C HIS A 30 25.99 7.91 -18.14
N VAL A 31 24.94 8.00 -18.97
CA VAL A 31 24.58 6.93 -19.90
C VAL A 31 25.66 6.67 -20.94
N ALA A 32 26.37 7.71 -21.40
CA ALA A 32 27.51 7.54 -22.31
C ALA A 32 28.64 6.69 -21.70
N THR A 33 28.77 6.71 -20.38
CA THR A 33 29.80 5.93 -19.66
C THR A 33 29.36 4.52 -19.35
N TYR A 34 28.12 4.32 -18.93
CA TYR A 34 27.61 3.05 -18.38
C TYR A 34 26.65 2.31 -19.30
N GLY A 35 26.21 2.95 -20.38
CA GLY A 35 25.18 2.41 -21.29
C GLY A 35 23.77 2.60 -20.73
N GLY A 36 22.76 2.44 -21.56
CA GLY A 36 21.36 2.65 -21.21
C GLY A 36 20.75 3.84 -21.96
N PHE A 37 19.77 4.50 -21.37
CA PHE A 37 19.10 5.66 -21.95
C PHE A 37 18.70 6.67 -20.88
N VAL A 38 18.37 7.89 -21.30
CA VAL A 38 17.83 8.96 -20.45
C VAL A 38 16.34 9.09 -20.67
N ALA A 39 15.56 9.18 -19.60
CA ALA A 39 14.14 9.44 -19.66
C ALA A 39 13.74 10.52 -18.64
N PRO A 40 12.60 11.19 -18.83
CA PRO A 40 12.01 12.01 -17.79
C PRO A 40 11.67 11.15 -16.56
N ASP A 41 11.85 11.72 -15.37
CA ASP A 41 11.46 11.07 -14.11
C ASP A 41 9.93 10.94 -14.06
N PRO A 42 9.37 9.74 -14.04
CA PRO A 42 7.91 9.55 -13.99
C PRO A 42 7.32 9.83 -12.61
N GLY A 43 8.15 10.09 -11.59
CA GLY A 43 7.73 10.28 -10.21
C GLY A 43 7.29 8.96 -9.52
N GLY A 44 6.88 9.08 -8.27
CA GLY A 44 6.42 7.95 -7.47
C GLY A 44 7.53 7.01 -7.00
N SER A 45 7.14 5.81 -6.58
CA SER A 45 8.10 4.78 -6.15
C SER A 45 8.65 3.99 -7.33
N THR A 46 9.95 3.78 -7.34
CA THR A 46 10.63 2.95 -8.36
C THR A 46 10.10 1.51 -8.45
N SER A 47 9.44 1.03 -7.39
CA SER A 47 8.79 -0.30 -7.38
C SER A 47 7.66 -0.44 -8.40
N TYR A 48 7.08 0.69 -8.84
CA TYR A 48 6.00 0.74 -9.81
C TYR A 48 6.44 1.29 -11.17
N TRP A 49 7.74 1.50 -11.37
CA TRP A 49 8.25 1.93 -12.65
C TRP A 49 8.28 0.78 -13.64
N VAL A 50 7.74 1.05 -14.83
CA VAL A 50 7.79 0.14 -15.98
C VAL A 50 8.75 0.72 -17.00
N VAL A 51 9.79 -0.02 -17.32
CA VAL A 51 10.83 0.34 -18.27
C VAL A 51 10.55 -0.34 -19.59
N ASP A 52 10.40 0.46 -20.65
CA ASP A 52 10.42 -0.02 -22.03
C ASP A 52 11.76 0.35 -22.68
N ALA A 53 12.62 -0.66 -22.83
CA ALA A 53 13.97 -0.47 -23.35
C ALA A 53 13.99 -0.22 -24.85
N GLU A 54 12.98 -0.64 -25.59
CA GLU A 54 12.86 -0.42 -27.04
C GLU A 54 12.37 0.99 -27.35
N ALA A 55 11.37 1.44 -26.59
CA ALA A 55 10.86 2.80 -26.69
C ALA A 55 11.71 3.84 -25.92
N GLU A 56 12.68 3.40 -25.11
CA GLU A 56 13.51 4.24 -24.22
C GLU A 56 12.66 5.10 -23.28
N THR A 57 11.63 4.48 -22.67
CA THR A 57 10.70 5.17 -21.78
C THR A 57 10.62 4.50 -20.41
N VAL A 58 10.34 5.32 -19.40
CA VAL A 58 9.97 4.86 -18.05
C VAL A 58 8.67 5.53 -17.66
N VAL A 59 7.71 4.75 -17.21
CA VAL A 59 6.42 5.21 -16.74
C VAL A 59 6.12 4.70 -15.34
N ASN A 60 5.44 5.51 -14.53
CA ASN A 60 4.95 5.05 -13.24
C ASN A 60 3.60 4.36 -13.43
N ASN A 61 3.50 3.09 -13.04
CA ASN A 61 2.24 2.36 -13.05
C ASN A 61 1.40 2.75 -11.81
N GLN A 62 0.74 3.90 -11.89
CA GLN A 62 -0.06 4.44 -10.80
C GLN A 62 -1.24 3.54 -10.44
N ASP A 63 -1.87 2.90 -11.41
CA ASP A 63 -2.99 1.98 -11.16
C ASP A 63 -2.57 0.80 -10.25
N GLN A 64 -1.37 0.27 -10.46
CA GLN A 64 -0.83 -0.78 -9.59
C GLN A 64 -0.49 -0.25 -8.20
N ALA A 65 0.07 0.96 -8.10
CA ALA A 65 0.37 1.59 -6.82
C ALA A 65 -0.91 1.82 -6.01
N ASP A 66 -1.96 2.30 -6.65
CA ASP A 66 -3.26 2.55 -6.02
C ASP A 66 -3.93 1.24 -5.60
N ALA A 67 -3.83 0.18 -6.41
CA ALA A 67 -4.34 -1.14 -6.07
C ALA A 67 -3.62 -1.75 -4.86
N ASP A 68 -2.29 -1.63 -4.79
CA ASP A 68 -1.49 -2.12 -3.66
C ASP A 68 -1.76 -1.32 -2.38
N ALA A 69 -1.94 0.00 -2.48
CA ALA A 69 -2.34 0.85 -1.36
C ALA A 69 -3.72 0.46 -0.82
N LEU A 70 -4.68 0.23 -1.70
CA LEU A 70 -6.02 -0.22 -1.33
C LEU A 70 -5.99 -1.61 -0.67
N ALA A 71 -5.23 -2.55 -1.21
CA ALA A 71 -5.06 -3.88 -0.63
C ALA A 71 -4.45 -3.81 0.78
N SER A 72 -3.47 -2.93 0.98
CA SER A 72 -2.85 -2.68 2.29
C SER A 72 -3.84 -2.09 3.29
N SER A 73 -4.68 -1.14 2.87
CA SER A 73 -5.73 -0.55 3.70
C SER A 73 -6.75 -1.61 4.15
N TRP A 74 -7.17 -2.50 3.26
CA TRP A 74 -8.04 -3.63 3.59
C TRP A 74 -7.38 -4.61 4.57
N ALA A 75 -6.09 -4.89 4.42
CA ALA A 75 -5.36 -5.76 5.34
C ALA A 75 -5.29 -5.16 6.75
N ASN A 76 -5.00 -3.86 6.86
CA ASN A 76 -4.97 -3.13 8.12
C ASN A 76 -6.36 -3.12 8.81
N LEU A 77 -7.42 -2.79 8.07
CA LEU A 77 -8.79 -2.82 8.59
C LEU A 77 -9.15 -4.19 9.17
N ARG A 78 -8.83 -5.27 8.46
CA ARG A 78 -9.09 -6.64 8.96
C ARG A 78 -8.25 -6.97 10.19
N MET A 79 -7.02 -6.51 10.27
CA MET A 79 -6.14 -6.71 11.43
C MET A 79 -6.71 -6.00 12.66
N GLU A 80 -7.12 -4.74 12.55
CA GLU A 80 -7.74 -3.98 13.62
C GLU A 80 -9.07 -4.59 14.07
N ARG A 81 -9.95 -4.96 13.12
CA ARG A 81 -11.19 -5.67 13.41
C ARG A 81 -10.94 -6.95 14.22
N ASN A 82 -9.95 -7.74 13.82
CA ASN A 82 -9.61 -8.97 14.53
C ASN A 82 -9.10 -8.68 15.95
N ALA A 83 -8.30 -7.63 16.14
CA ALA A 83 -7.86 -7.20 17.46
C ALA A 83 -9.05 -6.82 18.38
N LEU A 84 -10.04 -6.08 17.85
CA LEU A 84 -11.26 -5.74 18.58
C LEU A 84 -12.09 -6.98 18.94
N LEU A 85 -12.20 -7.95 18.03
CA LEU A 85 -12.87 -9.22 18.32
C LEU A 85 -12.16 -10.00 19.44
N VAL A 86 -10.83 -10.13 19.38
CA VAL A 86 -10.02 -10.81 20.38
C VAL A 86 -10.13 -10.10 21.74
N SER A 87 -10.02 -8.77 21.78
CA SER A 87 -10.10 -7.99 23.02
C SER A 87 -11.47 -8.11 23.72
N SER A 88 -12.52 -8.46 22.98
CA SER A 88 -13.88 -8.66 23.49
C SER A 88 -14.28 -10.12 23.70
N ASP A 89 -13.41 -11.11 23.45
CA ASP A 89 -13.73 -12.54 23.56
C ASP A 89 -14.15 -12.93 24.99
N TRP A 90 -13.54 -12.33 26.01
CA TRP A 90 -13.86 -12.59 27.41
C TRP A 90 -15.34 -12.30 27.75
N THR A 91 -15.98 -11.38 27.02
CA THR A 91 -17.39 -11.04 27.25
C THR A 91 -18.33 -12.20 26.95
N GLN A 92 -17.89 -13.17 26.14
CA GLN A 92 -18.66 -14.32 25.69
C GLN A 92 -18.33 -15.60 26.50
N ALA A 93 -17.37 -15.51 27.42
CA ALA A 93 -17.01 -16.64 28.29
C ALA A 93 -18.18 -17.02 29.20
N SER A 94 -18.32 -18.31 29.52
CA SER A 94 -19.40 -18.81 30.38
C SER A 94 -19.28 -18.30 31.82
N ASP A 95 -18.07 -17.98 32.27
CA ASP A 95 -17.70 -17.44 33.58
C ASP A 95 -17.52 -15.91 33.57
N SER A 96 -17.89 -15.24 32.47
CA SER A 96 -17.86 -13.78 32.42
C SER A 96 -18.79 -13.16 33.45
N PRO A 97 -18.35 -12.15 34.23
CA PRO A 97 -19.13 -11.51 35.28
C PRO A 97 -20.27 -10.62 34.79
N LEU A 98 -20.46 -10.52 33.47
CA LEU A 98 -21.47 -9.67 32.86
C LEU A 98 -22.87 -10.27 33.02
N THR A 99 -23.90 -9.39 33.14
CA THR A 99 -25.30 -9.83 33.06
C THR A 99 -25.66 -10.30 31.66
N ASP A 100 -26.75 -11.05 31.51
CA ASP A 100 -27.18 -11.55 30.21
C ASP A 100 -27.56 -10.40 29.26
N GLU A 101 -28.10 -9.32 29.76
CA GLU A 101 -28.42 -8.13 28.98
C GLU A 101 -27.15 -7.46 28.42
N VAL A 102 -26.11 -7.31 29.25
CA VAL A 102 -24.83 -6.73 28.83
C VAL A 102 -24.12 -7.68 27.86
N LYS A 103 -24.16 -9.00 28.10
CA LYS A 103 -23.63 -9.97 27.13
C LYS A 103 -24.31 -9.85 25.76
N ALA A 104 -25.63 -9.62 25.72
CA ALA A 104 -26.36 -9.45 24.48
C ALA A 104 -25.90 -8.20 23.70
N THR A 105 -25.59 -7.08 24.37
CA THR A 105 -25.06 -5.89 23.69
C THR A 105 -23.67 -6.16 23.10
N TRP A 106 -22.83 -6.91 23.81
CA TRP A 106 -21.53 -7.31 23.26
C TRP A 106 -21.65 -8.28 22.07
N VAL A 107 -22.65 -9.17 22.07
CA VAL A 107 -22.94 -10.04 20.89
C VAL A 107 -23.27 -9.18 19.68
N THR A 108 -24.10 -8.14 19.84
CA THR A 108 -24.47 -7.22 18.75
C THR A 108 -23.24 -6.49 18.23
N TYR A 109 -22.46 -5.85 19.09
CA TYR A 109 -21.21 -5.16 18.71
C TYR A 109 -20.24 -6.07 17.95
N ARG A 110 -20.05 -7.29 18.45
CA ARG A 110 -19.17 -8.29 17.81
C ARG A 110 -19.70 -8.73 16.44
N GLN A 111 -21.04 -8.76 16.26
CA GLN A 111 -21.61 -9.02 14.94
C GLN A 111 -21.38 -7.83 14.00
N GLU A 112 -21.58 -6.61 14.44
CA GLU A 112 -21.25 -5.41 13.69
C GLU A 112 -19.79 -5.38 13.25
N LEU A 113 -18.85 -5.79 14.11
CA LEU A 113 -17.44 -5.93 13.74
C LEU A 113 -17.20 -6.98 12.64
N ARG A 114 -17.94 -8.10 12.66
CA ARG A 114 -17.79 -9.14 11.62
C ARG A 114 -18.29 -8.66 10.26
N ASP A 115 -19.39 -7.92 10.27
CA ASP A 115 -20.05 -7.42 9.07
C ASP A 115 -19.38 -6.12 8.55
N PHE A 116 -18.60 -5.45 9.41
CA PHE A 116 -17.97 -4.16 9.14
C PHE A 116 -17.22 -4.07 7.80
N PRO A 117 -16.40 -5.06 7.39
CA PRO A 117 -15.70 -5.00 6.11
C PRO A 117 -16.59 -4.95 4.86
N GLU A 118 -17.88 -5.31 4.97
CA GLU A 118 -18.81 -5.28 3.84
C GLU A 118 -19.29 -3.86 3.51
N SER A 119 -19.24 -2.95 4.50
CA SER A 119 -19.77 -1.59 4.37
C SER A 119 -18.75 -0.48 4.67
N ALA A 120 -17.55 -0.84 5.15
CA ALA A 120 -16.55 0.13 5.54
C ALA A 120 -15.76 0.70 4.34
N ASP A 121 -15.35 1.96 4.47
CA ASP A 121 -14.29 2.51 3.64
C ASP A 121 -12.93 2.15 4.30
N PRO A 122 -12.06 1.37 3.64
CA PRO A 122 -10.78 0.98 4.23
C PRO A 122 -9.79 2.13 4.38
N ALA A 123 -10.01 3.26 3.69
CA ALA A 123 -9.18 4.46 3.79
C ALA A 123 -9.59 5.37 4.97
N ASP A 124 -10.87 5.34 5.35
CA ASP A 124 -11.42 6.14 6.47
C ASP A 124 -12.50 5.35 7.23
N PRO A 125 -12.11 4.31 7.98
CA PRO A 125 -13.06 3.42 8.64
C PRO A 125 -13.72 4.09 9.85
N THR A 126 -15.05 4.09 9.88
CA THR A 126 -15.84 4.51 11.06
C THR A 126 -16.24 3.28 11.86
N TRP A 127 -15.49 2.98 12.91
CA TRP A 127 -15.66 1.78 13.73
C TRP A 127 -16.94 1.78 14.56
N PRO A 128 -17.61 0.60 14.74
CA PRO A 128 -18.66 0.43 15.73
C PRO A 128 -18.18 0.81 17.14
N THR A 129 -19.08 1.39 17.92
CA THR A 129 -18.78 1.80 19.31
C THR A 129 -18.98 0.62 20.28
N PRO A 130 -17.97 0.27 21.08
CA PRO A 130 -18.12 -0.81 22.05
C PRO A 130 -19.16 -0.47 23.11
N PRO A 131 -19.92 -1.46 23.64
CA PRO A 131 -20.79 -1.26 24.80
C PRO A 131 -20.01 -0.84 26.06
N GLU A 132 -20.65 -0.07 26.93
CA GLU A 132 -20.11 0.32 28.25
C GLU A 132 -20.23 -0.80 29.27
#